data_3b1e2469f219fe9149dec41ebdb928d8
#
_entry.id   3b1e2469f219fe9149dec41ebdb928d8
#
_cell.length_a   1.000
_cell.length_b   1.000
_cell.length_c   1.000
_cell.angle_alpha   90.00
_cell.angle_beta   90.00
_cell.angle_gamma   90.00
#
_symmetry.space_group_name_H-M   'P 1'
#
loop_
_entity.id
_entity.type
_entity.pdbx_description
1 polymer ?
#
loop_
_entity_poly.entity_id
_entity_poly.type
_entity_poly.pdbx_seq_one_letter_code
_entity_poly.pdbx_strand_id
1 'polypeptide(L)'
;MNAPLQKLRQLILPPRPDPARSRRIAEGRLMIGCLVALGIFITIGVRIVGLADASASTRLAQSAAAITTERGRILDRKGRLLAGNLPITVLHADPSEIMDARDAAAKLAPFLNHHDHASLIKLLTKKTRYVELDRQLPPKRHAQILQLGIPGVYFAKGAVRVYPREHAAAHILGHVDTDNIGIAGIEKSLNAKLAAGEDVTLSIDLGLQAVIRREIQQQIDKFEAIGGAGILLDIKSGEMLAVASLPDFNPNQFALASDDMRFNRATKGLYEMGSTFKVLNTAIALESGAATTNQRFEVSKPMRVSRFTITDYHPHNKPLNVPEILIYSSNIGSARMA
;
A
#
# COMPACT_ATOMS: atom_id res chain seq x y z
N MET A 1 33.88 4.66 -78.04
CA MET A 1 34.77 4.25 -76.88
C MET A 1 33.90 4.40 -75.57
N ASN A 2 33.04 3.43 -75.18
CA ASN A 2 32.36 3.45 -73.81
C ASN A 2 31.64 2.13 -73.48
N ALA A 3 31.92 1.04 -74.23
CA ALA A 3 31.26 -0.27 -73.95
C ALA A 3 31.84 -1.11 -72.76
N PRO A 4 33.12 -0.99 -72.37
CA PRO A 4 33.69 -1.84 -71.32
C PRO A 4 33.34 -1.36 -69.88
N LEU A 5 33.10 -0.03 -69.68
CA LEU A 5 32.79 0.51 -68.33
C LEU A 5 31.36 0.25 -67.86
N GLN A 6 30.43 0.06 -68.75
CA GLN A 6 29.03 -0.29 -68.40
C GLN A 6 28.92 -1.76 -67.88
N LYS A 7 29.70 -2.68 -68.47
CA LYS A 7 29.73 -4.09 -68.02
C LYS A 7 30.38 -4.26 -66.66
N LEU A 8 31.42 -3.48 -66.31
CA LEU A 8 32.05 -3.51 -64.97
C LEU A 8 31.11 -2.95 -63.88
N ARG A 9 30.28 -1.96 -64.22
CA ARG A 9 29.34 -1.39 -63.24
C ARG A 9 28.16 -2.33 -62.91
N GLN A 10 27.82 -3.28 -63.78
CA GLN A 10 26.80 -4.30 -63.50
C GLN A 10 27.31 -5.48 -62.67
N LEU A 11 28.63 -5.70 -62.56
CA LEU A 11 29.22 -6.76 -61.76
C LEU A 11 29.49 -6.36 -60.31
N ILE A 12 29.51 -5.07 -59.96
CA ILE A 12 29.88 -4.58 -58.65
C ILE A 12 28.70 -4.09 -57.82
N LEU A 13 27.54 -3.83 -58.46
CA LEU A 13 26.34 -3.41 -57.71
C LEU A 13 25.35 -4.60 -57.59
N PRO A 14 24.94 -4.91 -56.37
CA PRO A 14 23.88 -5.91 -56.22
C PRO A 14 22.65 -5.50 -57.02
N PRO A 15 21.93 -6.46 -57.62
CA PRO A 15 20.73 -6.16 -58.40
C PRO A 15 19.76 -5.31 -57.59
N ARG A 16 19.29 -4.20 -58.17
CA ARG A 16 18.29 -3.36 -57.48
C ARG A 16 17.12 -4.26 -57.13
N PRO A 17 16.68 -4.27 -55.84
CA PRO A 17 15.55 -5.08 -55.48
C PRO A 17 14.32 -4.63 -56.28
N ASP A 18 13.59 -5.57 -56.82
CA ASP A 18 12.35 -5.32 -57.56
C ASP A 18 11.37 -4.57 -56.62
N PRO A 19 10.99 -3.34 -56.96
CA PRO A 19 10.15 -2.48 -56.10
C PRO A 19 8.84 -3.15 -55.78
N ALA A 20 8.30 -3.97 -56.69
CA ALA A 20 7.04 -4.72 -56.46
C ALA A 20 7.21 -5.84 -55.45
N ARG A 21 8.38 -6.53 -55.43
CA ARG A 21 8.70 -7.58 -54.48
C ARG A 21 8.99 -7.01 -53.10
N SER A 22 9.70 -5.89 -53.01
CA SER A 22 10.01 -5.18 -51.78
C SER A 22 8.75 -4.66 -51.09
N ARG A 23 7.81 -4.12 -51.88
CA ARG A 23 6.50 -3.64 -51.42
C ARG A 23 5.64 -4.76 -50.87
N ARG A 24 5.53 -5.93 -51.53
CA ARG A 24 4.81 -7.09 -51.03
C ARG A 24 5.40 -7.64 -49.71
N ILE A 25 6.72 -7.66 -49.57
CA ILE A 25 7.37 -8.07 -48.33
C ILE A 25 7.10 -7.09 -47.19
N ALA A 26 7.11 -5.78 -47.48
CA ALA A 26 6.78 -4.73 -46.51
C ALA A 26 5.31 -4.79 -46.06
N GLU A 27 4.39 -4.96 -47.04
CA GLU A 27 2.94 -5.13 -46.76
C GLU A 27 2.68 -6.40 -45.94
N GLY A 28 3.35 -7.52 -46.23
CA GLY A 28 3.27 -8.75 -45.44
C GLY A 28 3.78 -8.58 -44.00
N ARG A 29 4.91 -7.89 -43.80
CA ARG A 29 5.45 -7.60 -42.46
C ARG A 29 4.53 -6.65 -41.67
N LEU A 30 3.96 -5.66 -42.34
CA LEU A 30 3.00 -4.75 -41.71
C LEU A 30 1.73 -5.48 -41.28
N MET A 31 1.23 -6.37 -42.12
CA MET A 31 0.04 -7.18 -41.81
C MET A 31 0.28 -8.13 -40.62
N ILE A 32 1.44 -8.78 -40.56
CA ILE A 32 1.85 -9.60 -39.41
C ILE A 32 1.95 -8.74 -38.15
N GLY A 33 2.58 -7.56 -38.22
CA GLY A 33 2.66 -6.61 -37.10
C GLY A 33 1.29 -6.20 -36.57
N CYS A 34 0.36 -5.88 -37.47
CA CYS A 34 -1.03 -5.55 -37.13
C CYS A 34 -1.76 -6.72 -36.47
N LEU A 35 -1.58 -7.94 -36.95
CA LEU A 35 -2.19 -9.14 -36.36
C LEU A 35 -1.63 -9.44 -34.96
N VAL A 36 -0.33 -9.29 -34.77
CA VAL A 36 0.29 -9.44 -33.44
C VAL A 36 -0.23 -8.38 -32.48
N ALA A 37 -0.28 -7.10 -32.90
CA ALA A 37 -0.83 -6.03 -32.09
C ALA A 37 -2.30 -6.29 -31.72
N LEU A 38 -3.12 -6.70 -32.68
CA LEU A 38 -4.52 -7.06 -32.45
C LEU A 38 -4.65 -8.22 -31.44
N GLY A 39 -3.82 -9.23 -31.55
CA GLY A 39 -3.77 -10.37 -30.60
C GLY A 39 -3.45 -9.91 -29.17
N ILE A 40 -2.48 -8.98 -29.01
CA ILE A 40 -2.14 -8.39 -27.72
C ILE A 40 -3.33 -7.60 -27.16
N PHE A 41 -3.98 -6.77 -27.96
CA PHE A 41 -5.15 -5.99 -27.52
C PHE A 41 -6.32 -6.89 -27.10
N ILE A 42 -6.60 -7.95 -27.85
CA ILE A 42 -7.63 -8.93 -27.49
C ILE A 42 -7.30 -9.61 -26.17
N THR A 43 -6.04 -10.02 -25.96
CA THR A 43 -5.59 -10.67 -24.73
C THR A 43 -5.72 -9.72 -23.53
N ILE A 44 -5.34 -8.45 -23.69
CA ILE A 44 -5.51 -7.42 -22.66
C ILE A 44 -6.99 -7.20 -22.37
N GLY A 45 -7.83 -7.09 -23.40
CA GLY A 45 -9.28 -6.92 -23.26
C GLY A 45 -9.93 -8.06 -22.48
N VAL A 46 -9.62 -9.30 -22.81
CA VAL A 46 -10.11 -10.49 -22.09
C VAL A 46 -9.63 -10.51 -20.64
N ARG A 47 -8.37 -10.11 -20.38
CA ARG A 47 -7.82 -9.99 -19.02
C ARG A 47 -8.54 -8.92 -18.23
N ILE A 48 -8.83 -7.75 -18.80
CA ILE A 48 -9.55 -6.67 -18.13
C ILE A 48 -10.98 -7.10 -17.78
N VAL A 49 -11.69 -7.72 -18.72
CA VAL A 49 -13.05 -8.24 -18.47
C VAL A 49 -13.03 -9.32 -17.38
N GLY A 50 -12.10 -10.28 -17.44
CA GLY A 50 -11.96 -11.31 -16.41
C GLY A 50 -11.62 -10.76 -15.04
N LEU A 51 -10.80 -9.71 -14.95
CA LEU A 51 -10.51 -9.02 -13.69
C LEU A 51 -11.71 -8.21 -13.17
N ALA A 52 -12.49 -7.61 -14.06
CA ALA A 52 -13.71 -6.89 -13.69
C ALA A 52 -14.79 -7.83 -13.13
N ASP A 53 -15.03 -8.97 -13.78
CA ASP A 53 -15.98 -9.99 -13.31
C ASP A 53 -15.54 -10.66 -12.00
N ALA A 54 -14.26 -11.00 -11.86
CA ALA A 54 -13.72 -11.56 -10.62
C ALA A 54 -13.83 -10.55 -9.46
N SER A 55 -13.61 -9.25 -9.73
CA SER A 55 -13.76 -8.20 -8.73
C SER A 55 -15.22 -7.94 -8.37
N ALA A 56 -16.13 -7.98 -9.33
CA ALA A 56 -17.56 -7.76 -9.11
C ALA A 56 -18.19 -8.92 -8.34
N SER A 57 -17.91 -10.16 -8.72
CA SER A 57 -18.44 -11.35 -8.03
C SER A 57 -17.91 -11.48 -6.60
N THR A 58 -16.63 -11.17 -6.37
CA THR A 58 -16.04 -11.17 -5.02
C THR A 58 -16.65 -10.05 -4.16
N ARG A 59 -16.87 -8.85 -4.71
CA ARG A 59 -17.52 -7.73 -3.99
C ARG A 59 -18.98 -8.04 -3.65
N LEU A 60 -19.75 -8.61 -4.58
CA LEU A 60 -21.14 -8.99 -4.35
C LEU A 60 -21.26 -10.10 -3.31
N ALA A 61 -20.40 -11.11 -3.35
CA ALA A 61 -20.37 -12.18 -2.36
C ALA A 61 -19.94 -11.66 -0.97
N GLN A 62 -18.97 -10.78 -0.89
CA GLN A 62 -18.52 -10.14 0.34
C GLN A 62 -19.57 -9.16 0.89
N SER A 63 -20.25 -8.40 0.04
CA SER A 63 -21.33 -7.52 0.45
C SER A 63 -22.54 -8.30 0.99
N ALA A 64 -22.89 -9.41 0.36
CA ALA A 64 -23.97 -10.29 0.87
C ALA A 64 -23.62 -10.97 2.19
N ALA A 65 -22.34 -11.36 2.38
CA ALA A 65 -21.85 -11.90 3.65
C ALA A 65 -21.74 -10.82 4.75
N ALA A 66 -21.42 -9.59 4.40
CA ALA A 66 -21.28 -8.46 5.33
C ALA A 66 -22.61 -8.03 5.97
N ILE A 67 -23.75 -8.40 5.38
CA ILE A 67 -25.09 -8.11 5.95
C ILE A 67 -25.40 -9.00 7.17
N THR A 68 -24.69 -10.14 7.33
CA THR A 68 -25.03 -11.15 8.35
C THR A 68 -23.96 -11.37 9.42
N THR A 69 -22.71 -10.98 9.17
CA THR A 69 -21.60 -11.25 10.10
C THR A 69 -20.82 -9.96 10.40
N GLU A 70 -20.68 -9.64 11.70
CA GLU A 70 -19.82 -8.52 12.11
C GLU A 70 -18.36 -8.84 11.77
N ARG A 71 -17.64 -7.89 11.15
CA ARG A 71 -16.23 -8.03 10.85
C ARG A 71 -15.40 -8.29 12.11
N GLY A 72 -14.53 -9.28 12.11
CA GLY A 72 -13.71 -9.67 13.26
C GLY A 72 -12.88 -8.51 13.82
N ARG A 73 -12.59 -8.56 15.10
CA ARG A 73 -11.78 -7.56 15.81
C ARG A 73 -10.29 -7.79 15.53
N ILE A 74 -9.51 -6.73 15.60
CA ILE A 74 -8.06 -6.82 15.63
C ILE A 74 -7.60 -6.42 17.03
N LEU A 75 -6.84 -7.30 17.68
CA LEU A 75 -6.37 -7.17 19.03
C LEU A 75 -4.84 -7.11 19.07
N ASP A 76 -4.28 -6.46 20.08
CA ASP A 76 -2.86 -6.57 20.36
C ASP A 76 -2.55 -7.89 21.11
N ARG A 77 -1.28 -8.19 21.35
CA ARG A 77 -0.85 -9.42 22.04
C ARG A 77 -1.43 -9.61 23.44
N LYS A 78 -1.95 -8.56 24.07
CA LYS A 78 -2.60 -8.57 25.39
C LYS A 78 -4.12 -8.51 25.32
N GLY A 79 -4.71 -8.71 24.14
CA GLY A 79 -6.16 -8.66 23.93
C GLY A 79 -6.77 -7.25 23.92
N ARG A 80 -5.95 -6.19 23.86
CA ARG A 80 -6.47 -4.80 23.77
C ARG A 80 -6.92 -4.48 22.36
N LEU A 81 -8.08 -3.82 22.23
CA LEU A 81 -8.69 -3.52 20.95
C LEU A 81 -7.86 -2.51 20.12
N LEU A 82 -7.51 -2.91 18.91
CA LEU A 82 -6.84 -2.10 17.89
C LEU A 82 -7.81 -1.66 16.80
N ALA A 83 -8.71 -2.56 16.36
CA ALA A 83 -9.79 -2.25 15.42
C ALA A 83 -11.02 -3.08 15.77
N GLY A 84 -12.19 -2.45 15.70
CA GLY A 84 -13.48 -3.08 15.98
C GLY A 84 -14.61 -2.42 15.21
N ASN A 85 -15.82 -2.89 15.39
CA ASN A 85 -17.00 -2.34 14.75
C ASN A 85 -17.85 -1.59 15.76
N LEU A 86 -18.31 -0.40 15.36
CA LEU A 86 -19.33 0.33 16.08
C LEU A 86 -20.67 0.14 15.37
N PRO A 87 -21.72 -0.38 16.04
CA PRO A 87 -23.04 -0.49 15.44
C PRO A 87 -23.59 0.90 15.14
N ILE A 88 -24.14 1.07 13.96
CA ILE A 88 -24.72 2.31 13.48
C ILE A 88 -26.12 2.07 12.91
N THR A 89 -26.88 3.14 12.76
CA THR A 89 -28.13 3.13 11.99
C THR A 89 -27.88 3.80 10.64
N VAL A 90 -28.23 3.09 9.57
CA VAL A 90 -28.19 3.60 8.20
C VAL A 90 -29.60 4.05 7.82
N LEU A 91 -29.72 5.30 7.39
CA LEU A 91 -30.95 5.84 6.82
C LEU A 91 -30.94 5.63 5.32
N HIS A 92 -31.95 4.97 4.79
CA HIS A 92 -32.13 4.79 3.35
C HIS A 92 -33.57 5.02 2.93
N ALA A 93 -33.78 5.26 1.65
CA ALA A 93 -35.08 5.41 1.07
C ALA A 93 -35.30 4.44 -0.10
N ASP A 94 -36.55 4.01 -0.30
CA ASP A 94 -37.04 3.47 -1.55
C ASP A 94 -37.78 4.58 -2.30
N PRO A 95 -37.18 5.20 -3.35
CA PRO A 95 -37.82 6.28 -4.08
C PRO A 95 -39.15 5.90 -4.73
N SER A 96 -39.39 4.61 -4.99
CA SER A 96 -40.63 4.14 -5.61
C SER A 96 -41.84 4.22 -4.67
N GLU A 97 -41.63 4.31 -3.37
CA GLU A 97 -42.67 4.39 -2.32
C GLU A 97 -42.88 5.82 -1.80
N ILE A 98 -42.05 6.78 -2.24
CA ILE A 98 -42.18 8.19 -1.84
C ILE A 98 -43.19 8.89 -2.73
N MET A 99 -44.35 9.29 -2.13
CA MET A 99 -45.43 9.95 -2.84
C MET A 99 -45.05 11.37 -3.33
N ASP A 100 -44.41 12.17 -2.45
CA ASP A 100 -43.95 13.52 -2.74
C ASP A 100 -42.49 13.71 -2.32
N ALA A 101 -41.58 13.67 -3.27
CA ALA A 101 -40.16 13.81 -3.02
C ALA A 101 -39.75 15.22 -2.54
N ARG A 102 -40.53 16.27 -2.86
CA ARG A 102 -40.27 17.64 -2.38
C ARG A 102 -40.66 17.80 -0.92
N ASP A 103 -41.83 17.31 -0.53
CA ASP A 103 -42.27 17.32 0.88
C ASP A 103 -41.34 16.47 1.75
N ALA A 104 -41.00 15.25 1.30
CA ALA A 104 -40.06 14.37 1.98
C ALA A 104 -38.69 15.02 2.16
N ALA A 105 -38.15 15.65 1.09
CA ALA A 105 -36.86 16.35 1.16
C ALA A 105 -36.91 17.55 2.11
N ALA A 106 -38.02 18.33 2.13
CA ALA A 106 -38.17 19.46 3.05
C ALA A 106 -38.18 19.00 4.51
N LYS A 107 -38.84 17.87 4.81
CA LYS A 107 -38.91 17.28 6.16
C LYS A 107 -37.58 16.67 6.60
N LEU A 108 -36.79 16.07 5.69
CA LEU A 108 -35.53 15.41 6.00
C LEU A 108 -34.33 16.37 6.06
N ALA A 109 -34.33 17.46 5.29
CA ALA A 109 -33.21 18.41 5.19
C ALA A 109 -32.71 18.94 6.56
N PRO A 110 -33.55 19.25 7.55
CA PRO A 110 -33.07 19.71 8.85
C PRO A 110 -32.24 18.69 9.63
N PHE A 111 -32.35 17.39 9.28
CA PHE A 111 -31.67 16.29 9.97
C PHE A 111 -30.46 15.76 9.22
N LEU A 112 -30.29 16.11 7.93
CA LEU A 112 -29.26 15.57 7.03
C LEU A 112 -28.30 16.69 6.57
N ASN A 113 -27.43 17.13 7.47
CA ASN A 113 -26.56 18.33 7.28
C ASN A 113 -25.61 18.26 6.09
N HIS A 114 -25.38 17.10 5.50
CA HIS A 114 -24.50 16.88 4.35
C HIS A 114 -25.24 16.83 3.01
N HIS A 115 -26.57 16.99 3.04
CA HIS A 115 -27.40 17.12 1.84
C HIS A 115 -28.15 18.45 1.86
N ASP A 116 -28.10 19.17 0.77
CA ASP A 116 -29.01 20.29 0.53
C ASP A 116 -30.38 19.78 0.00
N HIS A 117 -31.38 20.63 0.07
CA HIS A 117 -32.74 20.29 -0.35
C HIS A 117 -32.82 19.81 -1.81
N ALA A 118 -32.03 20.40 -2.69
CA ALA A 118 -32.02 20.03 -4.12
C ALA A 118 -31.39 18.65 -4.34
N SER A 119 -30.31 18.33 -3.64
CA SER A 119 -29.67 17.01 -3.71
C SER A 119 -30.58 15.91 -3.13
N LEU A 120 -31.31 16.20 -2.04
CA LEU A 120 -32.31 15.26 -1.51
C LEU A 120 -33.42 14.96 -2.50
N ILE A 121 -33.99 15.96 -3.15
CA ILE A 121 -35.00 15.73 -4.20
C ILE A 121 -34.44 14.85 -5.31
N LYS A 122 -33.21 15.13 -5.77
CA LYS A 122 -32.54 14.34 -6.80
C LYS A 122 -32.31 12.89 -6.38
N LEU A 123 -32.01 12.64 -5.11
CA LEU A 123 -31.83 11.31 -4.56
C LEU A 123 -33.18 10.58 -4.46
N LEU A 124 -34.22 11.25 -3.96
CA LEU A 124 -35.56 10.69 -3.73
C LEU A 124 -36.40 10.52 -5.02
N THR A 125 -35.92 11.05 -6.16
CA THR A 125 -36.55 10.86 -7.49
C THR A 125 -35.80 9.88 -8.38
N LYS A 126 -34.75 9.21 -7.88
CA LYS A 126 -34.02 8.19 -8.66
C LYS A 126 -34.91 6.99 -8.98
N LYS A 127 -34.71 6.41 -10.16
CA LYS A 127 -35.37 5.16 -10.59
C LYS A 127 -34.63 3.93 -9.98
N THR A 128 -34.65 3.82 -8.67
CA THR A 128 -34.01 2.72 -7.92
C THR A 128 -34.84 2.45 -6.66
N ARG A 129 -34.76 1.25 -6.13
CA ARG A 129 -35.47 0.86 -4.89
C ARG A 129 -34.62 1.08 -3.62
N TYR A 130 -33.39 1.55 -3.75
CA TYR A 130 -32.50 1.82 -2.63
C TYR A 130 -31.64 3.06 -2.88
N VAL A 131 -31.73 4.02 -1.97
CA VAL A 131 -30.86 5.20 -1.92
C VAL A 131 -30.43 5.42 -0.47
N GLU A 132 -29.14 5.38 -0.21
CA GLU A 132 -28.59 5.72 1.11
C GLU A 132 -28.66 7.24 1.30
N LEU A 133 -29.23 7.67 2.44
CA LEU A 133 -29.38 9.09 2.80
C LEU A 133 -28.40 9.50 3.90
N ASP A 134 -28.16 8.64 4.89
CA ASP A 134 -27.16 8.86 5.93
C ASP A 134 -26.67 7.50 6.45
N ARG A 135 -25.36 7.30 6.40
CA ARG A 135 -24.74 6.04 6.84
C ARG A 135 -24.50 5.97 8.35
N GLN A 136 -24.41 7.10 9.04
CA GLN A 136 -24.08 7.17 10.47
C GLN A 136 -25.06 8.04 11.24
N LEU A 137 -26.33 7.64 11.21
CA LEU A 137 -27.39 8.41 11.85
C LEU A 137 -27.30 8.31 13.39
N PRO A 138 -27.10 9.43 14.11
CA PRO A 138 -27.10 9.43 15.56
C PRO A 138 -28.46 9.01 16.12
N PRO A 139 -28.52 8.33 17.30
CA PRO A 139 -29.77 7.85 17.89
C PRO A 139 -30.85 8.93 18.09
N LYS A 140 -30.44 10.15 18.44
CA LYS A 140 -31.36 11.29 18.58
C LYS A 140 -32.03 11.65 17.25
N ARG A 141 -31.28 11.71 16.17
CA ARG A 141 -31.80 12.00 14.81
C ARG A 141 -32.66 10.84 14.31
N HIS A 142 -32.28 9.60 14.59
CA HIS A 142 -33.08 8.41 14.27
C HIS A 142 -34.49 8.54 14.84
N ALA A 143 -34.61 8.83 16.16
CA ALA A 143 -35.92 9.00 16.80
C ALA A 143 -36.73 10.15 16.18
N GLN A 144 -36.10 11.26 15.86
CA GLN A 144 -36.74 12.43 15.24
C GLN A 144 -37.27 12.12 13.84
N ILE A 145 -36.45 11.47 12.98
CA ILE A 145 -36.86 11.11 11.61
C ILE A 145 -37.95 10.04 11.63
N LEU A 146 -37.86 9.08 12.55
CA LEU A 146 -38.89 8.05 12.71
C LEU A 146 -40.27 8.65 12.99
N GLN A 147 -40.32 9.72 13.82
CA GLN A 147 -41.55 10.44 14.15
C GLN A 147 -42.17 11.18 12.94
N LEU A 148 -41.41 11.46 11.89
CA LEU A 148 -41.94 12.11 10.67
C LEU A 148 -42.85 11.18 9.87
N GLY A 149 -42.73 9.85 10.04
CA GLY A 149 -43.58 8.87 9.40
C GLY A 149 -43.60 8.95 7.88
N ILE A 150 -42.47 9.24 7.24
CA ILE A 150 -42.36 9.42 5.80
C ILE A 150 -42.38 8.04 5.12
N PRO A 151 -43.39 7.72 4.27
CA PRO A 151 -43.40 6.48 3.51
C PRO A 151 -42.18 6.35 2.60
N GLY A 152 -41.62 5.14 2.47
CA GLY A 152 -40.44 4.90 1.66
C GLY A 152 -39.13 5.27 2.35
N VAL A 153 -39.11 5.74 3.60
CA VAL A 153 -37.91 6.00 4.40
C VAL A 153 -37.75 4.92 5.46
N TYR A 154 -36.58 4.28 5.47
CA TYR A 154 -36.30 3.10 6.28
C TYR A 154 -34.98 3.22 7.02
N PHE A 155 -34.84 2.41 8.08
CA PHE A 155 -33.63 2.32 8.90
C PHE A 155 -33.09 0.90 8.85
N ALA A 156 -31.82 0.76 8.51
CA ALA A 156 -31.11 -0.50 8.54
C ALA A 156 -30.04 -0.48 9.63
N LYS A 157 -29.74 -1.66 10.18
CA LYS A 157 -28.56 -1.83 11.04
C LYS A 157 -27.33 -1.88 10.13
N GLY A 158 -26.29 -1.14 10.51
CA GLY A 158 -25.00 -1.15 9.87
C GLY A 158 -23.88 -1.21 10.91
N ALA A 159 -22.67 -1.24 10.45
CA ALA A 159 -21.48 -1.14 11.29
C ALA A 159 -20.44 -0.28 10.62
N VAL A 160 -19.77 0.56 11.39
CA VAL A 160 -18.58 1.31 10.94
C VAL A 160 -17.34 0.77 11.62
N ARG A 161 -16.28 0.59 10.85
CA ARG A 161 -14.98 0.19 11.37
C ARG A 161 -14.36 1.34 12.13
N VAL A 162 -13.92 1.09 13.36
CA VAL A 162 -13.28 2.09 14.22
C VAL A 162 -11.92 1.60 14.71
N TYR A 163 -11.01 2.54 14.84
CA TYR A 163 -9.64 2.33 15.32
C TYR A 163 -9.45 3.17 16.60
N PRO A 164 -9.79 2.60 17.78
CA PRO A 164 -9.86 3.37 19.03
C PRO A 164 -8.53 3.94 19.50
N ARG A 165 -7.41 3.46 18.93
CA ARG A 165 -6.05 3.92 19.24
C ARG A 165 -5.50 4.86 18.19
N GLU A 166 -6.35 5.30 17.25
CA GLU A 166 -6.03 6.31 16.23
C GLU A 166 -4.68 6.05 15.56
N HIS A 167 -3.70 6.91 15.81
CA HIS A 167 -2.37 6.86 15.21
C HIS A 167 -1.50 5.65 15.63
N ALA A 168 -1.81 4.99 16.76
CA ALA A 168 -0.85 4.11 17.45
C ALA A 168 -0.28 2.98 16.56
N ALA A 169 -1.06 2.43 15.65
CA ALA A 169 -0.65 1.33 14.78
C ALA A 169 -1.16 1.48 13.34
N ALA A 170 -1.36 2.72 12.88
CA ALA A 170 -2.02 3.05 11.63
C ALA A 170 -1.44 2.30 10.41
N HIS A 171 -0.12 2.31 10.25
CA HIS A 171 0.55 1.64 9.12
C HIS A 171 0.50 0.12 9.18
N ILE A 172 0.37 -0.46 10.38
CA ILE A 172 0.23 -1.91 10.58
C ILE A 172 -1.21 -2.31 10.26
N LEU A 173 -2.18 -1.64 10.87
CA LEU A 173 -3.60 -1.95 10.71
C LEU A 173 -4.06 -1.67 9.29
N GLY A 174 -3.63 -0.56 8.72
CA GLY A 174 -4.21 -0.04 7.49
C GLY A 174 -5.59 0.54 7.74
N HIS A 175 -6.48 0.36 6.77
CA HIS A 175 -7.86 0.86 6.83
C HIS A 175 -8.76 0.03 5.92
N VAL A 176 -10.06 0.22 6.09
CA VAL A 176 -11.12 -0.33 5.23
C VAL A 176 -11.74 0.78 4.38
N ASP A 177 -12.42 0.40 3.31
CA ASP A 177 -13.28 1.31 2.55
C ASP A 177 -14.66 1.48 3.23
N THR A 178 -15.54 2.22 2.56
CA THR A 178 -16.93 2.45 3.02
C THR A 178 -17.74 1.18 3.16
N ASP A 179 -17.39 0.11 2.47
CA ASP A 179 -18.07 -1.18 2.48
C ASP A 179 -17.42 -2.20 3.41
N ASN A 180 -16.54 -1.73 4.30
CA ASN A 180 -15.80 -2.56 5.26
C ASN A 180 -14.82 -3.56 4.64
N ILE A 181 -14.36 -3.30 3.40
CA ILE A 181 -13.37 -4.11 2.70
C ILE A 181 -11.97 -3.57 3.02
N GLY A 182 -11.05 -4.43 3.40
CA GLY A 182 -9.68 -4.05 3.75
C GLY A 182 -8.88 -3.55 2.54
N ILE A 183 -8.38 -2.31 2.61
CA ILE A 183 -7.65 -1.65 1.53
C ILE A 183 -6.14 -1.68 1.74
N ALA A 184 -5.67 -1.62 2.98
CA ALA A 184 -4.26 -1.61 3.33
C ALA A 184 -3.97 -2.39 4.62
N GLY A 185 -2.70 -2.69 4.89
CA GLY A 185 -2.22 -3.31 6.13
C GLY A 185 -2.86 -4.65 6.45
N ILE A 186 -3.00 -4.95 7.73
CA ILE A 186 -3.65 -6.17 8.27
C ILE A 186 -5.11 -6.28 7.81
N GLU A 187 -5.82 -5.16 7.74
CA GLU A 187 -7.21 -5.13 7.24
C GLU A 187 -7.30 -5.74 5.84
N LYS A 188 -6.32 -5.47 4.96
CA LYS A 188 -6.25 -6.04 3.61
C LYS A 188 -5.71 -7.45 3.60
N SER A 189 -4.59 -7.70 4.26
CA SER A 189 -3.91 -8.99 4.18
C SER A 189 -4.72 -10.14 4.81
N LEU A 190 -5.51 -9.83 5.84
CA LEU A 190 -6.38 -10.77 6.52
C LEU A 190 -7.88 -10.50 6.25
N ASN A 191 -8.19 -9.83 5.14
CA ASN A 191 -9.55 -9.40 4.84
C ASN A 191 -10.57 -10.57 4.86
N ALA A 192 -10.21 -11.72 4.31
CA ALA A 192 -11.10 -12.89 4.26
C ALA A 192 -11.47 -13.39 5.67
N LYS A 193 -10.50 -13.50 6.57
CA LYS A 193 -10.73 -13.90 7.98
C LYS A 193 -11.59 -12.88 8.71
N LEU A 194 -11.21 -11.61 8.61
CA LEU A 194 -11.94 -10.54 9.27
C LEU A 194 -13.38 -10.42 8.76
N ALA A 195 -13.62 -10.57 7.46
CA ALA A 195 -14.95 -10.57 6.86
C ALA A 195 -15.80 -11.77 7.30
N ALA A 196 -15.17 -12.91 7.62
CA ALA A 196 -15.84 -14.07 8.19
C ALA A 196 -16.19 -13.91 9.69
N GLY A 197 -15.83 -12.78 10.32
CA GLY A 197 -16.08 -12.51 11.74
C GLY A 197 -15.00 -13.06 12.67
N GLU A 198 -13.88 -13.56 12.14
CA GLU A 198 -12.80 -14.11 12.95
C GLU A 198 -11.94 -13.00 13.55
N ASP A 199 -11.73 -13.04 14.86
CA ASP A 199 -10.82 -12.13 15.54
C ASP A 199 -9.36 -12.46 15.21
N VAL A 200 -8.53 -11.42 15.12
CA VAL A 200 -7.09 -11.53 14.83
C VAL A 200 -6.30 -10.90 15.98
N THR A 201 -5.39 -11.66 16.58
CA THR A 201 -4.45 -11.15 17.56
C THR A 201 -3.09 -10.95 16.91
N LEU A 202 -2.54 -9.73 17.05
CA LEU A 202 -1.21 -9.37 16.54
C LEU A 202 -0.14 -9.56 17.62
N SER A 203 1.11 -9.73 17.22
CA SER A 203 2.26 -9.73 18.11
C SER A 203 2.58 -8.34 18.72
N ILE A 204 1.97 -7.29 18.21
CA ILE A 204 2.17 -5.90 18.65
C ILE A 204 1.76 -5.71 20.11
N ASP A 205 2.61 -5.06 20.90
CA ASP A 205 2.30 -4.54 22.23
C ASP A 205 2.03 -3.04 22.15
N LEU A 206 0.81 -2.62 22.47
CA LEU A 206 0.42 -1.21 22.44
C LEU A 206 1.27 -0.31 23.36
N GLY A 207 1.77 -0.86 24.48
CA GLY A 207 2.65 -0.09 25.36
C GLY A 207 3.98 0.21 24.71
N LEU A 208 4.62 -0.81 24.13
CA LEU A 208 5.88 -0.65 23.38
C LEU A 208 5.69 0.19 22.13
N GLN A 209 4.55 0.02 21.44
CA GLN A 209 4.19 0.84 20.28
C GLN A 209 4.11 2.34 20.62
N ALA A 210 3.51 2.68 21.75
CA ALA A 210 3.42 4.06 22.22
C ALA A 210 4.79 4.64 22.58
N VAL A 211 5.65 3.83 23.20
CA VAL A 211 7.03 4.24 23.56
C VAL A 211 7.83 4.52 22.29
N ILE A 212 7.93 3.57 21.36
CA ILE A 212 8.75 3.74 20.15
C ILE A 212 8.27 4.93 19.32
N ARG A 213 6.95 5.11 19.20
CA ARG A 213 6.36 6.26 18.48
C ARG A 213 6.78 7.58 19.14
N ARG A 214 6.66 7.70 20.46
CA ARG A 214 7.03 8.90 21.21
C ARG A 214 8.52 9.24 21.06
N GLU A 215 9.39 8.24 21.22
CA GLU A 215 10.84 8.46 21.12
C GLU A 215 11.26 8.88 19.71
N ILE A 216 10.68 8.29 18.67
CA ILE A 216 10.95 8.71 17.28
C ILE A 216 10.44 10.13 17.06
N GLN A 217 9.23 10.48 17.52
CA GLN A 217 8.69 11.83 17.37
C GLN A 217 9.61 12.88 18.04
N GLN A 218 10.09 12.62 19.25
CA GLN A 218 11.02 13.50 19.93
C GLN A 218 12.32 13.73 19.14
N GLN A 219 12.83 12.67 18.48
CA GLN A 219 14.03 12.84 17.64
C GLN A 219 13.73 13.58 16.34
N ILE A 220 12.57 13.34 15.72
CA ILE A 220 12.12 14.14 14.57
C ILE A 220 12.07 15.62 14.93
N ASP A 221 11.44 15.96 16.03
CA ASP A 221 11.29 17.35 16.49
C ASP A 221 12.65 17.97 16.84
N LYS A 222 13.53 17.21 17.49
CA LYS A 222 14.87 17.67 17.91
C LYS A 222 15.80 17.95 16.74
N PHE A 223 15.74 17.11 15.70
CA PHE A 223 16.64 17.18 14.54
C PHE A 223 15.98 17.77 13.30
N GLU A 224 14.74 18.26 13.41
CA GLU A 224 13.94 18.77 12.30
C GLU A 224 13.89 17.79 11.11
N ALA A 225 13.79 16.48 11.43
CA ALA A 225 13.79 15.43 10.42
C ALA A 225 12.45 15.37 9.70
N ILE A 226 12.46 14.99 8.41
CA ILE A 226 11.25 14.85 7.60
C ILE A 226 10.40 13.63 8.01
N GLY A 227 10.96 12.73 8.80
CA GLY A 227 10.27 11.54 9.30
C GLY A 227 11.23 10.55 9.91
N GLY A 228 10.69 9.46 10.47
CA GLY A 228 11.47 8.42 11.09
C GLY A 228 10.71 7.10 11.15
N ALA A 229 11.44 6.00 11.33
CA ALA A 229 10.85 4.68 11.51
C ALA A 229 11.62 3.89 12.56
N GLY A 230 10.92 2.96 13.22
CA GLY A 230 11.53 2.05 14.17
C GLY A 230 10.76 0.74 14.28
N ILE A 231 11.50 -0.34 14.48
CA ILE A 231 10.97 -1.69 14.67
C ILE A 231 11.58 -2.26 15.96
N LEU A 232 10.73 -2.83 16.80
CA LEU A 232 11.14 -3.60 17.97
C LEU A 232 10.81 -5.07 17.73
N LEU A 233 11.84 -5.89 17.69
CA LEU A 233 11.76 -7.32 17.42
C LEU A 233 12.18 -8.13 18.66
N ASP A 234 11.44 -9.17 18.99
CA ASP A 234 11.89 -10.20 19.92
C ASP A 234 12.82 -11.16 19.15
N ILE A 235 14.11 -11.16 19.54
CA ILE A 235 15.13 -11.96 18.84
C ILE A 235 14.99 -13.46 19.03
N LYS A 236 14.23 -13.91 20.04
CA LYS A 236 14.01 -15.34 20.32
C LYS A 236 12.84 -15.89 19.52
N SER A 237 11.73 -15.17 19.49
CA SER A 237 10.51 -15.60 18.79
C SER A 237 10.41 -15.10 17.35
N GLY A 238 11.15 -14.03 17.00
CA GLY A 238 11.00 -13.32 15.72
C GLY A 238 9.76 -12.43 15.65
N GLU A 239 9.00 -12.27 16.73
CA GLU A 239 7.80 -11.45 16.77
C GLU A 239 8.13 -9.96 16.73
N MET A 240 7.47 -9.22 15.85
CA MET A 240 7.49 -7.76 15.85
C MET A 240 6.58 -7.23 16.97
N LEU A 241 7.18 -6.67 18.02
CA LEU A 241 6.49 -6.14 19.19
C LEU A 241 5.98 -4.71 18.98
N ALA A 242 6.69 -3.93 18.16
CA ALA A 242 6.29 -2.59 17.79
C ALA A 242 6.87 -2.21 16.41
N VAL A 243 6.11 -1.47 15.62
CA VAL A 243 6.53 -0.91 14.32
C VAL A 243 5.93 0.48 14.18
N ALA A 244 6.77 1.49 14.19
CA ALA A 244 6.37 2.89 14.00
C ALA A 244 6.95 3.45 12.70
N SER A 245 6.16 4.25 12.02
CA SER A 245 6.55 5.06 10.86
C SER A 245 5.92 6.43 11.02
N LEU A 246 6.72 7.48 11.02
CA LEU A 246 6.29 8.87 11.23
C LEU A 246 6.75 9.77 10.06
N PRO A 247 5.94 10.79 9.68
CA PRO A 247 4.61 11.08 10.22
C PRO A 247 3.62 9.96 9.98
N ASP A 248 2.65 9.81 10.88
CA ASP A 248 1.58 8.83 10.78
C ASP A 248 0.21 9.50 10.54
N PHE A 249 -0.84 8.69 10.42
CA PHE A 249 -2.20 9.16 10.17
C PHE A 249 -3.20 8.49 11.11
N ASN A 250 -4.40 9.10 11.23
CA ASN A 250 -5.53 8.48 11.90
C ASN A 250 -6.33 7.63 10.88
N PRO A 251 -6.41 6.31 11.01
CA PRO A 251 -7.17 5.47 10.09
C PRO A 251 -8.66 5.79 10.04
N ASN A 252 -9.23 6.36 11.12
CA ASN A 252 -10.62 6.83 11.14
C ASN A 252 -10.84 8.04 10.22
N GLN A 253 -9.78 8.75 9.85
CA GLN A 253 -9.79 9.96 9.01
C GLN A 253 -8.82 9.84 7.83
N PHE A 254 -8.72 8.65 7.26
CA PHE A 254 -7.76 8.34 6.21
C PHE A 254 -7.80 9.31 5.02
N ALA A 255 -8.98 9.83 4.67
CA ALA A 255 -9.14 10.78 3.57
C ALA A 255 -8.35 12.10 3.79
N LEU A 256 -8.09 12.48 5.04
CA LEU A 256 -7.33 13.69 5.39
C LEU A 256 -5.80 13.46 5.42
N ALA A 257 -5.35 12.20 5.34
CA ALA A 257 -3.93 11.90 5.39
C ALA A 257 -3.25 12.27 4.07
N SER A 258 -2.10 12.93 4.14
CA SER A 258 -1.24 13.18 2.98
C SER A 258 -0.53 11.90 2.51
N ASP A 259 0.02 11.88 1.30
CA ASP A 259 0.77 10.74 0.79
C ASP A 259 2.00 10.46 1.65
N ASP A 260 2.64 11.49 2.19
CA ASP A 260 3.77 11.36 3.09
C ASP A 260 3.39 10.66 4.41
N MET A 261 2.24 11.00 4.99
CA MET A 261 1.68 10.33 6.18
C MET A 261 1.29 8.88 5.90
N ARG A 262 0.84 8.56 4.68
CA ARG A 262 0.47 7.19 4.26
C ARG A 262 1.69 6.33 3.95
N PHE A 263 2.84 6.93 3.70
CA PHE A 263 4.04 6.20 3.34
C PHE A 263 4.64 5.48 4.56
N ASN A 264 4.61 4.15 4.52
CA ASN A 264 5.21 3.33 5.58
C ASN A 264 6.74 3.28 5.43
N ARG A 265 7.44 4.16 6.14
CA ARG A 265 8.90 4.26 6.12
C ARG A 265 9.60 3.03 6.66
N ALA A 266 8.96 2.30 7.57
CA ALA A 266 9.53 1.10 8.15
C ALA A 266 9.62 -0.08 7.17
N THR A 267 8.70 -0.16 6.19
CA THR A 267 8.61 -1.31 5.27
C THR A 267 8.85 -0.96 3.79
N LYS A 268 8.69 0.31 3.41
CA LYS A 268 8.84 0.79 2.03
C LYS A 268 10.01 1.75 1.85
N GLY A 269 10.54 2.29 2.97
CA GLY A 269 11.67 3.21 2.92
C GLY A 269 12.94 2.50 2.45
N LEU A 270 13.71 3.20 1.61
CA LEU A 270 15.03 2.77 1.18
C LEU A 270 16.05 3.68 1.84
N TYR A 271 16.97 3.10 2.59
CA TYR A 271 17.94 3.84 3.38
C TYR A 271 19.37 3.38 3.09
N GLU A 272 20.30 4.31 3.06
CA GLU A 272 21.72 3.99 3.10
C GLU A 272 22.11 3.65 4.54
N MET A 273 22.26 2.37 4.83
CA MET A 273 22.51 1.86 6.19
C MET A 273 23.91 2.21 6.70
N GLY A 274 24.80 2.64 5.82
CA GLY A 274 26.16 3.02 6.15
C GLY A 274 26.89 1.90 6.89
N SER A 275 27.59 2.26 7.96
CA SER A 275 28.41 1.31 8.75
C SER A 275 27.60 0.23 9.48
N THR A 276 26.28 0.38 9.65
CA THR A 276 25.44 -0.67 10.20
C THR A 276 25.46 -1.92 9.32
N PHE A 277 25.63 -1.77 8.03
CA PHE A 277 25.73 -2.87 7.08
C PHE A 277 26.99 -3.75 7.28
N LYS A 278 28.04 -3.21 7.94
CA LYS A 278 29.27 -3.96 8.24
C LYS A 278 29.02 -5.17 9.13
N VAL A 279 28.00 -5.12 9.99
CA VAL A 279 27.60 -6.28 10.80
C VAL A 279 27.16 -7.44 9.93
N LEU A 280 26.33 -7.16 8.90
CA LEU A 280 25.89 -8.19 7.95
C LEU A 280 27.03 -8.69 7.08
N ASN A 281 27.87 -7.79 6.58
CA ASN A 281 29.06 -8.16 5.81
C ASN A 281 29.99 -9.08 6.61
N THR A 282 30.24 -8.73 7.88
CA THR A 282 31.05 -9.54 8.76
C THR A 282 30.44 -10.93 9.03
N ALA A 283 29.13 -10.98 9.26
CA ALA A 283 28.44 -12.25 9.45
C ALA A 283 28.56 -13.16 8.23
N ILE A 284 28.37 -12.60 7.02
CA ILE A 284 28.52 -13.33 5.76
C ILE A 284 29.96 -13.83 5.59
N ALA A 285 30.96 -12.98 5.87
CA ALA A 285 32.38 -13.36 5.73
C ALA A 285 32.79 -14.50 6.68
N LEU A 286 32.27 -14.47 7.91
CA LEU A 286 32.51 -15.54 8.90
C LEU A 286 31.75 -16.83 8.55
N GLU A 287 30.49 -16.73 8.14
CA GLU A 287 29.64 -17.87 7.78
C GLU A 287 30.16 -18.60 6.53
N SER A 288 30.59 -17.84 5.52
CA SER A 288 31.17 -18.40 4.30
C SER A 288 32.59 -18.95 4.46
N GLY A 289 33.23 -18.71 5.60
CA GLY A 289 34.63 -19.06 5.82
C GLY A 289 35.64 -18.16 5.09
N ALA A 290 35.20 -17.07 4.47
CA ALA A 290 36.10 -16.09 3.82
C ALA A 290 36.96 -15.32 4.83
N ALA A 291 36.52 -15.24 6.07
CA ALA A 291 37.28 -14.66 7.17
C ALA A 291 37.18 -15.51 8.45
N THR A 292 38.18 -15.37 9.31
CA THR A 292 38.13 -15.90 10.69
C THR A 292 38.27 -14.75 11.67
N THR A 293 37.76 -14.90 12.92
CA THR A 293 37.74 -13.84 13.92
C THR A 293 39.13 -13.24 14.21
N ASN A 294 40.17 -14.06 14.14
CA ASN A 294 41.57 -13.65 14.43
C ASN A 294 42.35 -13.22 13.19
N GLN A 295 41.78 -13.40 12.00
CA GLN A 295 42.41 -12.99 10.73
C GLN A 295 42.61 -11.48 10.75
N ARG A 296 43.81 -11.03 10.31
CA ARG A 296 44.14 -9.61 10.25
C ARG A 296 44.10 -9.11 8.83
N PHE A 297 43.52 -7.93 8.64
CA PHE A 297 43.41 -7.24 7.35
C PHE A 297 44.22 -5.95 7.38
N GLU A 298 44.99 -5.71 6.34
CA GLU A 298 45.77 -4.49 6.17
C GLU A 298 44.83 -3.30 5.90
N VAL A 299 44.86 -2.28 6.75
CA VAL A 299 43.98 -1.10 6.67
C VAL A 299 44.75 0.23 6.68
N SER A 300 46.08 0.19 6.76
CA SER A 300 46.93 1.40 6.84
C SER A 300 46.95 2.21 5.56
N LYS A 301 46.58 1.62 4.41
CA LYS A 301 46.59 2.26 3.11
C LYS A 301 45.22 2.23 2.47
N PRO A 302 44.80 3.34 1.80
CA PRO A 302 43.58 3.37 1.02
C PRO A 302 43.49 2.20 0.03
N MET A 303 42.30 1.65 -0.13
CA MET A 303 42.03 0.56 -1.07
C MET A 303 41.36 1.11 -2.33
N ARG A 304 41.97 0.85 -3.50
CA ARG A 304 41.40 1.26 -4.79
C ARG A 304 40.55 0.13 -5.38
N VAL A 305 39.29 0.43 -5.67
CA VAL A 305 38.38 -0.50 -6.35
C VAL A 305 37.86 0.20 -7.60
N SER A 306 38.32 -0.23 -8.77
CA SER A 306 37.96 0.44 -10.04
C SER A 306 38.35 1.94 -10.00
N ARG A 307 37.39 2.82 -10.19
CA ARG A 307 37.53 4.29 -10.13
C ARG A 307 37.37 4.89 -8.73
N PHE A 308 36.99 4.09 -7.75
CA PHE A 308 36.74 4.54 -6.39
C PHE A 308 37.91 4.23 -5.47
N THR A 309 38.14 5.08 -4.49
CA THR A 309 39.14 4.87 -3.43
C THR A 309 38.37 4.78 -2.09
N ILE A 310 38.54 3.67 -1.41
CA ILE A 310 37.95 3.42 -0.07
C ILE A 310 38.97 3.88 0.96
N THR A 311 38.53 4.73 1.88
CA THR A 311 39.32 5.24 3.00
C THR A 311 38.59 5.03 4.30
N ASP A 312 39.31 4.97 5.42
CA ASP A 312 38.75 5.00 6.76
C ASP A 312 38.60 6.45 7.23
N TYR A 313 37.53 6.72 8.00
CA TYR A 313 37.32 8.04 8.61
C TYR A 313 38.40 8.35 9.65
N HIS A 314 38.78 7.32 10.44
CA HIS A 314 39.95 7.37 11.34
C HIS A 314 40.99 6.38 10.81
N PRO A 315 42.10 6.84 10.21
CA PRO A 315 43.14 5.97 9.70
C PRO A 315 43.84 5.16 10.80
N HIS A 316 44.14 3.90 10.53
CA HIS A 316 44.86 3.01 11.41
C HIS A 316 46.19 2.65 10.81
N ASN A 317 47.25 2.64 11.62
CA ASN A 317 48.64 2.36 11.19
C ASN A 317 49.05 0.88 11.40
N LYS A 318 48.09 0.01 11.68
CA LYS A 318 48.29 -1.43 11.94
C LYS A 318 47.19 -2.26 11.31
N PRO A 319 47.46 -3.50 10.92
CA PRO A 319 46.40 -4.42 10.50
C PRO A 319 45.37 -4.66 11.65
N LEU A 320 44.07 -4.69 11.30
CA LEU A 320 42.97 -4.92 12.21
C LEU A 320 42.42 -6.35 12.05
N ASN A 321 42.05 -6.99 13.18
CA ASN A 321 41.28 -8.23 13.14
C ASN A 321 39.78 -7.93 12.96
N VAL A 322 38.95 -8.97 12.76
CA VAL A 322 37.53 -8.82 12.51
C VAL A 322 36.78 -8.06 13.61
N PRO A 323 36.97 -8.34 14.94
CA PRO A 323 36.40 -7.51 15.99
C PRO A 323 36.86 -6.04 15.93
N GLU A 324 38.16 -5.79 15.73
CA GLU A 324 38.70 -4.42 15.62
C GLU A 324 38.11 -3.66 14.42
N ILE A 325 37.85 -4.32 13.27
CA ILE A 325 37.20 -3.73 12.11
C ILE A 325 35.79 -3.23 12.44
N LEU A 326 35.03 -3.98 13.22
CA LEU A 326 33.70 -3.56 13.68
C LEU A 326 33.78 -2.44 14.72
N ILE A 327 34.65 -2.56 15.71
CA ILE A 327 34.82 -1.57 16.79
C ILE A 327 35.21 -0.20 16.22
N TYR A 328 36.20 -0.18 15.32
CA TYR A 328 36.68 1.05 14.70
C TYR A 328 35.92 1.45 13.43
N SER A 329 34.96 0.63 13.05
CA SER A 329 34.17 0.86 11.83
C SER A 329 35.01 1.07 10.56
N SER A 330 36.09 0.26 10.39
CA SER A 330 36.98 0.37 9.24
C SER A 330 36.26 0.02 7.93
N ASN A 331 36.21 0.98 7.00
CA ASN A 331 35.70 0.77 5.64
C ASN A 331 36.62 -0.14 4.84
N ILE A 332 37.95 0.09 4.97
CA ILE A 332 38.98 -0.68 4.25
C ILE A 332 38.93 -2.14 4.73
N GLY A 333 38.88 -2.36 6.05
CA GLY A 333 38.80 -3.69 6.63
C GLY A 333 37.55 -4.44 6.20
N SER A 334 36.39 -3.78 6.23
CA SER A 334 35.13 -4.36 5.78
C SER A 334 35.15 -4.71 4.28
N ALA A 335 35.71 -3.83 3.43
CA ALA A 335 35.82 -4.09 2.00
C ALA A 335 36.82 -5.21 1.65
N ARG A 336 37.81 -5.47 2.52
CA ARG A 336 38.74 -6.58 2.34
C ARG A 336 38.20 -7.93 2.80
N MET A 337 37.17 -7.92 3.66
CA MET A 337 36.45 -9.12 4.07
C MET A 337 35.41 -9.58 3.06
N ALA A 338 34.84 -8.62 2.26
CA ALA A 338 33.85 -8.91 1.23
C ALA A 338 34.51 -9.52 -0.02
#